data_032750cbb97958e9328d06ef882c77dc
#
_entry.id   032750cbb97958e9328d06ef882c77dc
#
_cell.length_a   1.000
_cell.length_b   1.000
_cell.length_c   1.000
_cell.angle_alpha   90.00
_cell.angle_beta   90.00
_cell.angle_gamma   90.00
#
_symmetry.space_group_name_H-M   'P 1'
#
loop_
_entity.id
_entity.type
_entity.pdbx_description
1 polymer ?
#
loop_
_entity_poly.entity_id
_entity_poly.type
_entity_poly.pdbx_seq_one_letter_code
_entity_poly.pdbx_strand_id
1 'polypeptide(L)'
;MITETQQINVIGWHPSFGPDLTRLCQAFSDESLSEYGLGVTQDRLDQMIEVCKDISYFLVINEKPVGVIAGFLTHNLTNGKLAVQEVIWYVDKDHRSHGKKLMDAFENLARERGASSVVMALMCNSMSDRLDKFYKRLGFRPFEVQYIKELNDGR
;
A
#
# COMPACT_ATOMS: atom_id res chain seq x y z
N MET A 1 -26.23 27.61 -0.14
CA MET A 1 -25.02 26.96 0.40
C MET A 1 -24.12 26.59 -0.77
N ILE A 2 -22.93 27.13 -0.79
CA ILE A 2 -21.90 26.71 -1.75
C ILE A 2 -21.32 25.42 -1.17
N THR A 3 -21.64 24.29 -1.77
CA THR A 3 -20.96 23.03 -1.45
C THR A 3 -19.54 23.16 -1.99
N GLU A 4 -18.55 23.31 -1.12
CA GLU A 4 -17.15 23.24 -1.53
C GLU A 4 -16.93 21.87 -2.18
N THR A 5 -16.61 21.89 -3.47
CA THR A 5 -16.29 20.66 -4.19
C THR A 5 -14.98 20.13 -3.65
N GLN A 6 -15.02 18.96 -3.05
CA GLN A 6 -13.82 18.28 -2.54
C GLN A 6 -12.84 18.02 -3.68
N GLN A 7 -11.62 18.56 -3.55
CA GLN A 7 -10.56 18.30 -4.51
C GLN A 7 -9.86 16.99 -4.18
N ILE A 8 -9.94 16.03 -5.08
CA ILE A 8 -9.36 14.69 -4.92
C ILE A 8 -8.35 14.45 -6.03
N ASN A 9 -7.11 14.17 -5.67
CA ASN A 9 -6.02 13.90 -6.61
C ASN A 9 -5.27 12.62 -6.21
N VAL A 10 -4.76 11.92 -7.21
CA VAL A 10 -3.79 10.82 -7.04
C VAL A 10 -2.47 11.28 -7.64
N ILE A 11 -1.45 11.39 -6.81
CA ILE A 11 -0.18 12.03 -7.15
C ILE A 11 0.96 11.07 -6.82
N GLY A 12 1.93 10.92 -7.73
CA GLY A 12 3.16 10.16 -7.51
C GLY A 12 4.03 10.77 -6.40
N TRP A 13 5.09 10.06 -6.04
CA TRP A 13 6.00 10.50 -4.99
C TRP A 13 6.56 11.90 -5.23
N HIS A 14 6.60 12.69 -4.16
CA HIS A 14 7.30 13.96 -4.08
C HIS A 14 7.99 14.06 -2.72
N PRO A 15 9.21 14.61 -2.62
CA PRO A 15 9.92 14.70 -1.33
C PRO A 15 9.15 15.41 -0.22
N SER A 16 8.28 16.36 -0.56
CA SER A 16 7.43 17.06 0.42
C SER A 16 6.43 16.13 1.13
N PHE A 17 6.16 14.93 0.60
CA PHE A 17 5.28 13.95 1.22
C PHE A 17 5.96 13.14 2.33
N GLY A 18 7.25 13.34 2.60
CA GLY A 18 7.98 12.58 3.62
C GLY A 18 7.30 12.52 4.98
N PRO A 19 6.93 13.66 5.60
CA PRO A 19 6.22 13.67 6.88
C PRO A 19 4.86 12.95 6.84
N ASP A 20 4.10 13.11 5.76
CA ASP A 20 2.81 12.44 5.58
C ASP A 20 2.98 10.94 5.39
N LEU A 21 3.98 10.52 4.63
CA LEU A 21 4.30 9.10 4.47
C LEU A 21 4.65 8.47 5.82
N THR A 22 5.47 9.13 6.63
CA THR A 22 5.81 8.68 7.99
C THR A 22 4.54 8.48 8.82
N ARG A 23 3.64 9.45 8.80
CA ARG A 23 2.37 9.37 9.51
C ARG A 23 1.51 8.21 9.03
N LEU A 24 1.35 8.05 7.70
CA LEU A 24 0.53 7.00 7.09
C LEU A 24 1.13 5.61 7.37
N CYS A 25 2.43 5.46 7.27
CA CYS A 25 3.11 4.21 7.59
C CYS A 25 2.96 3.85 9.08
N GLN A 26 3.05 4.82 9.97
CA GLN A 26 2.86 4.59 11.39
C GLN A 26 1.42 4.16 11.69
N ALA A 27 0.44 4.80 11.08
CA ALA A 27 -0.97 4.42 11.24
C ALA A 27 -1.24 3.00 10.72
N PHE A 28 -0.69 2.64 9.58
CA PHE A 28 -0.77 1.28 9.04
C PHE A 28 -0.10 0.26 9.97
N SER A 29 1.08 0.59 10.48
CA SER A 29 1.83 -0.24 11.41
C SER A 29 1.01 -0.52 12.68
N ASP A 30 0.45 0.51 13.27
CA ASP A 30 -0.36 0.40 14.50
C ASP A 30 -1.63 -0.42 14.26
N GLU A 31 -2.24 -0.30 13.11
CA GLU A 31 -3.49 -1.00 12.76
C GLU A 31 -3.26 -2.46 12.35
N SER A 32 -2.15 -2.79 11.67
CA SER A 32 -2.01 -4.06 10.97
C SER A 32 -0.72 -4.86 11.22
N LEU A 33 0.35 -4.25 11.67
CA LEU A 33 1.66 -4.91 11.73
C LEU A 33 2.17 -5.15 13.16
N SER A 34 1.83 -4.29 14.11
CA SER A 34 2.42 -4.30 15.45
C SER A 34 2.16 -5.60 16.21
N GLU A 35 0.97 -6.19 16.06
CA GLU A 35 0.63 -7.46 16.70
C GLU A 35 1.48 -8.65 16.24
N TYR A 36 2.11 -8.53 15.06
CA TYR A 36 2.99 -9.57 14.49
C TYR A 36 4.48 -9.30 14.76
N GLY A 37 4.82 -8.28 15.55
CA GLY A 37 6.21 -7.86 15.74
C GLY A 37 6.85 -7.20 14.51
N LEU A 38 6.03 -6.75 13.56
CA LEU A 38 6.47 -6.18 12.28
C LEU A 38 6.24 -4.66 12.20
N GLY A 39 6.05 -4.00 13.33
CA GLY A 39 5.84 -2.56 13.38
C GLY A 39 6.96 -1.77 12.68
N VAL A 40 6.59 -0.69 12.02
CA VAL A 40 7.52 0.20 11.33
C VAL A 40 8.47 0.87 12.32
N THR A 41 9.75 0.93 11.97
CA THR A 41 10.76 1.70 12.71
C THR A 41 11.22 2.89 11.88
N GLN A 42 11.57 3.99 12.54
CA GLN A 42 11.92 5.23 11.85
C GLN A 42 13.15 5.10 10.94
N ASP A 43 14.14 4.36 11.37
CA ASP A 43 15.36 4.11 10.60
C ASP A 43 15.15 3.27 9.34
N ARG A 44 14.03 2.55 9.25
CA ARG A 44 13.68 1.76 8.07
C ARG A 44 12.81 2.53 7.06
N LEU A 45 12.15 3.59 7.47
CA LEU A 45 11.31 4.39 6.60
C LEU A 45 12.08 4.96 5.41
N ASP A 46 13.28 5.49 5.64
CA ASP A 46 14.11 6.05 4.56
C ASP A 46 14.49 4.99 3.53
N GLN A 47 14.80 3.77 3.97
CA GLN A 47 15.11 2.66 3.07
C GLN A 47 13.87 2.21 2.29
N MET A 48 12.71 2.17 2.93
CA MET A 48 11.45 1.84 2.29
C MET A 48 11.08 2.86 1.21
N ILE A 49 11.30 4.14 1.49
CA ILE A 49 11.11 5.21 0.50
C ILE A 49 12.00 4.97 -0.72
N GLU A 50 13.29 4.72 -0.52
CA GLU A 50 14.22 4.49 -1.64
C GLU A 50 13.83 3.29 -2.50
N VAL A 51 13.30 2.23 -1.90
CA VAL A 51 12.85 1.03 -2.63
C VAL A 51 11.55 1.28 -3.38
N CYS A 52 10.61 2.02 -2.81
CA CYS A 52 9.22 2.08 -3.27
C CYS A 52 8.82 3.41 -3.94
N LYS A 53 9.64 4.46 -3.87
CA LYS A 53 9.23 5.81 -4.35
C LYS A 53 8.79 5.86 -5.80
N ASP A 54 9.41 5.10 -6.68
CA ASP A 54 9.10 5.09 -8.12
C ASP A 54 7.84 4.27 -8.45
N ILE A 55 7.36 3.48 -7.51
CA ILE A 55 6.16 2.66 -7.63
C ILE A 55 5.22 3.05 -6.47
N SER A 56 4.82 4.29 -6.43
CA SER A 56 3.96 4.80 -5.36
C SER A 56 3.03 5.91 -5.84
N TYR A 57 1.86 5.97 -5.19
CA TYR A 57 0.91 7.06 -5.34
C TYR A 57 0.34 7.47 -3.99
N PHE A 58 0.04 8.75 -3.89
CA PHE A 58 -0.63 9.35 -2.74
C PHE A 58 -2.04 9.82 -3.11
N LEU A 59 -2.99 9.53 -2.26
CA LEU A 59 -4.32 10.12 -2.31
C LEU A 59 -4.28 11.45 -1.58
N VAL A 60 -4.54 12.52 -2.30
CA VAL A 60 -4.49 13.88 -1.76
C VAL A 60 -5.88 14.49 -1.83
N ILE A 61 -6.42 14.87 -0.69
CA ILE A 61 -7.75 15.48 -0.57
C ILE A 61 -7.58 16.85 0.04
N ASN A 62 -8.04 17.89 -0.68
CA ASN A 62 -7.90 19.28 -0.27
C ASN A 62 -6.45 19.60 0.15
N GLU A 63 -5.50 19.25 -0.70
CA GLU A 63 -4.05 19.45 -0.52
C GLU A 63 -3.39 18.63 0.59
N LYS A 64 -4.14 17.73 1.26
CA LYS A 64 -3.63 16.89 2.33
C LYS A 64 -3.49 15.44 1.88
N PRO A 65 -2.31 14.81 1.99
CA PRO A 65 -2.15 13.37 1.78
C PRO A 65 -2.87 12.57 2.86
N VAL A 66 -3.84 11.75 2.44
CA VAL A 66 -4.69 10.94 3.34
C VAL A 66 -4.61 9.45 3.04
N GLY A 67 -3.84 9.06 2.03
CA GLY A 67 -3.64 7.67 1.68
C GLY A 67 -2.40 7.46 0.84
N VAL A 68 -1.93 6.23 0.80
CA VAL A 68 -0.75 5.82 0.03
C VAL A 68 -0.91 4.40 -0.47
N ILE A 69 -0.41 4.13 -1.65
CA ILE A 69 -0.11 2.80 -2.16
C ILE A 69 1.31 2.79 -2.68
N ALA A 70 2.08 1.80 -2.31
CA ALA A 70 3.48 1.69 -2.73
C ALA A 70 3.91 0.24 -2.83
N GLY A 71 4.85 0.00 -3.71
CA GLY A 71 5.43 -1.31 -3.93
C GLY A 71 6.77 -1.23 -4.65
N PHE A 72 7.18 -2.34 -5.19
CA PHE A 72 8.41 -2.45 -5.95
C PHE A 72 8.27 -3.44 -7.10
N LEU A 73 9.11 -3.28 -8.12
CA LEU A 73 9.22 -4.21 -9.23
C LEU A 73 10.10 -5.40 -8.81
N THR A 74 9.65 -6.60 -9.14
CA THR A 74 10.40 -7.83 -8.90
C THR A 74 10.19 -8.82 -10.03
N HIS A 75 11.18 -9.66 -10.29
CA HIS A 75 11.05 -10.77 -11.23
C HIS A 75 10.64 -12.03 -10.48
N ASN A 76 9.65 -12.73 -11.00
CA ASN A 76 9.30 -14.05 -10.50
C ASN A 76 10.47 -15.02 -10.73
N LEU A 77 10.94 -15.64 -9.66
CA LEU A 77 12.12 -16.51 -9.72
C LEU A 77 11.92 -17.77 -10.58
N THR A 78 10.68 -18.21 -10.77
CA THR A 78 10.41 -19.42 -11.52
C THR A 78 10.29 -19.22 -13.03
N ASN A 79 9.88 -18.04 -13.49
CA ASN A 79 9.66 -17.77 -14.92
C ASN A 79 10.24 -16.47 -15.42
N GLY A 80 10.84 -15.65 -14.55
CA GLY A 80 11.46 -14.38 -14.91
C GLY A 80 10.49 -13.25 -15.26
N LYS A 81 9.19 -13.47 -15.19
CA LYS A 81 8.20 -12.43 -15.50
C LYS A 81 8.22 -11.33 -14.44
N LEU A 82 8.07 -10.09 -14.90
CA LEU A 82 8.04 -8.92 -14.03
C LEU A 82 6.69 -8.80 -13.32
N ALA A 83 6.75 -8.51 -12.04
CA ALA A 83 5.58 -8.25 -11.20
C ALA A 83 5.79 -6.97 -10.38
N VAL A 84 4.69 -6.33 -10.01
CA VAL A 84 4.68 -5.30 -8.97
C VAL A 84 4.18 -5.94 -7.68
N GLN A 85 4.99 -5.87 -6.64
CA GLN A 85 4.66 -6.34 -5.30
C GLN A 85 4.28 -5.15 -4.43
N GLU A 86 3.08 -5.15 -3.89
CA GLU A 86 2.64 -4.15 -2.93
C GLU A 86 3.38 -4.31 -1.59
N VAL A 87 3.72 -3.19 -0.97
CA VAL A 87 4.29 -3.11 0.38
C VAL A 87 3.32 -2.46 1.35
N ILE A 88 2.64 -1.42 0.91
CA ILE A 88 1.63 -0.72 1.70
C ILE A 88 0.49 -0.23 0.82
N TRP A 89 -0.72 -0.41 1.31
CA TRP A 89 -1.91 0.25 0.81
C TRP A 89 -2.75 0.66 2.02
N TYR A 90 -2.72 1.93 2.34
CA TYR A 90 -3.38 2.48 3.51
C TYR A 90 -4.08 3.78 3.15
N VAL A 91 -5.29 3.94 3.63
CA VAL A 91 -6.08 5.18 3.52
C VAL A 91 -6.65 5.48 4.91
N ASP A 92 -6.57 6.74 5.31
CA ASP A 92 -7.21 7.21 6.55
C ASP A 92 -8.70 6.83 6.57
N LYS A 93 -9.22 6.45 7.72
CA LYS A 93 -10.54 5.84 7.87
C LYS A 93 -11.68 6.61 7.20
N ASP A 94 -11.65 7.94 7.29
CA ASP A 94 -12.72 8.80 6.74
C ASP A 94 -12.67 8.91 5.20
N HIS A 95 -11.62 8.41 4.56
CA HIS A 95 -11.39 8.55 3.12
C HIS A 95 -11.28 7.22 2.38
N ARG A 96 -11.58 6.09 3.03
CA ARG A 96 -11.41 4.74 2.46
C ARG A 96 -12.28 4.46 1.24
N SER A 97 -13.36 5.19 1.06
CA SER A 97 -14.18 5.12 -0.14
C SER A 97 -13.41 5.50 -1.43
N HIS A 98 -12.31 6.23 -1.30
CA HIS A 98 -11.45 6.63 -2.41
C HIS A 98 -10.24 5.68 -2.63
N GLY A 99 -10.11 4.63 -1.84
CA GLY A 99 -8.99 3.69 -1.93
C GLY A 99 -8.82 3.03 -3.30
N LYS A 100 -9.92 2.77 -4.02
CA LYS A 100 -9.88 2.23 -5.37
C LYS A 100 -9.12 3.12 -6.35
N LYS A 101 -9.15 4.44 -6.18
CA LYS A 101 -8.40 5.37 -7.04
C LYS A 101 -6.89 5.13 -6.97
N LEU A 102 -6.36 4.80 -5.80
CA LEU A 102 -4.97 4.40 -5.63
C LEU A 102 -4.67 3.08 -6.33
N MET A 103 -5.55 2.09 -6.18
CA MET A 103 -5.40 0.80 -6.84
C MET A 103 -5.39 0.93 -8.36
N ASP A 104 -6.29 1.72 -8.93
CA ASP A 104 -6.37 1.94 -10.38
C ASP A 104 -5.07 2.59 -10.90
N ALA A 105 -4.54 3.58 -10.20
CA ALA A 105 -3.26 4.21 -10.55
C ALA A 105 -2.08 3.22 -10.45
N PHE A 106 -2.07 2.40 -9.42
CA PHE A 106 -1.05 1.39 -9.18
C PHE A 106 -1.03 0.32 -10.28
N GLU A 107 -2.19 -0.19 -10.66
CA GLU A 107 -2.30 -1.15 -11.78
C GLU A 107 -1.87 -0.54 -13.11
N ASN A 108 -2.25 0.70 -13.38
CA ASN A 108 -1.84 1.40 -14.60
C ASN A 108 -0.33 1.58 -14.66
N LEU A 109 0.29 1.97 -13.55
CA LEU A 109 1.74 2.08 -13.48
C LEU A 109 2.43 0.72 -13.71
N ALA A 110 1.89 -0.34 -13.13
CA ALA A 110 2.39 -1.69 -13.33
C ALA A 110 2.39 -2.07 -14.83
N ARG A 111 1.30 -1.79 -15.54
CA ARG A 111 1.21 -2.00 -16.99
C ARG A 111 2.23 -1.17 -17.77
N GLU A 112 2.38 0.10 -17.45
CA GLU A 112 3.35 1.00 -18.08
C GLU A 112 4.79 0.52 -17.90
N ARG A 113 5.09 -0.11 -16.76
CA ARG A 113 6.42 -0.69 -16.46
C ARG A 113 6.62 -2.08 -17.05
N GLY A 114 5.65 -2.62 -17.78
CA GLY A 114 5.76 -3.94 -18.40
C GLY A 114 5.52 -5.11 -17.45
N ALA A 115 4.97 -4.87 -16.27
CA ALA A 115 4.63 -5.94 -15.34
C ALA A 115 3.48 -6.80 -15.89
N SER A 116 3.59 -8.11 -15.71
CA SER A 116 2.55 -9.07 -16.10
C SER A 116 1.58 -9.39 -14.96
N SER A 117 1.89 -8.96 -13.75
CA SER A 117 1.03 -9.16 -12.58
C SER A 117 1.25 -8.09 -11.52
N VAL A 118 0.22 -7.91 -10.70
CA VAL A 118 0.24 -7.12 -9.46
C VAL A 118 -0.09 -8.06 -8.31
N VAL A 119 0.74 -8.05 -7.29
CA VAL A 119 0.55 -8.87 -6.09
C VAL A 119 0.20 -7.97 -4.92
N MET A 120 -0.97 -8.17 -4.36
CA MET A 120 -1.48 -7.44 -3.20
C MET A 120 -1.50 -8.33 -1.98
N ALA A 121 -1.30 -7.75 -0.81
CA ALA A 121 -1.37 -8.47 0.45
C ALA A 121 -2.73 -8.27 1.13
N LEU A 122 -3.13 -9.28 1.88
CA LEU A 122 -4.29 -9.26 2.76
C LEU A 122 -3.81 -9.58 4.18
N MET A 123 -3.85 -8.58 5.06
CA MET A 123 -3.54 -8.80 6.47
C MET A 123 -4.69 -9.51 7.17
N CYS A 124 -4.37 -10.50 7.99
CA CYS A 124 -5.34 -11.25 8.79
C CYS A 124 -5.79 -10.41 9.99
N ASN A 125 -6.74 -9.53 9.77
CA ASN A 125 -7.31 -8.62 10.78
C ASN A 125 -8.83 -8.51 10.62
N SER A 126 -9.47 -7.60 11.34
CA SER A 126 -10.92 -7.39 11.29
C SER A 126 -11.47 -6.94 9.94
N MET A 127 -10.60 -6.46 9.05
CA MET A 127 -10.97 -6.02 7.69
C MET A 127 -10.76 -7.07 6.61
N SER A 128 -10.22 -8.26 6.96
CA SER A 128 -9.79 -9.25 5.97
C SER A 128 -10.93 -9.74 5.06
N ASP A 129 -12.12 -10.03 5.60
CA ASP A 129 -13.26 -10.51 4.80
C ASP A 129 -13.74 -9.46 3.79
N ARG A 130 -13.80 -8.20 4.21
CA ARG A 130 -14.23 -7.09 3.36
C ARG A 130 -13.23 -6.82 2.25
N LEU A 131 -11.95 -6.84 2.57
CA LEU A 131 -10.87 -6.63 1.62
C LEU A 131 -10.75 -7.81 0.63
N ASP A 132 -10.92 -9.05 1.09
CA ASP A 132 -10.95 -10.23 0.24
C ASP A 132 -12.05 -10.11 -0.84
N LYS A 133 -13.27 -9.75 -0.45
CA LYS A 133 -14.36 -9.53 -1.40
C LYS A 133 -14.05 -8.40 -2.39
N PHE A 134 -13.42 -7.35 -1.91
CA PHE A 134 -13.03 -6.21 -2.76
C PHE A 134 -11.98 -6.63 -3.79
N TYR A 135 -10.93 -7.34 -3.39
CA TYR A 135 -9.93 -7.87 -4.33
C TYR A 135 -10.55 -8.77 -5.40
N LYS A 136 -11.43 -9.69 -4.99
CA LYS A 136 -12.11 -10.59 -5.95
C LYS A 136 -12.96 -9.84 -6.97
N ARG A 137 -13.65 -8.79 -6.55
CA ARG A 137 -14.41 -7.92 -7.48
C ARG A 137 -13.53 -7.20 -8.48
N LEU A 138 -12.28 -6.90 -8.12
CA LEU A 138 -11.31 -6.28 -9.02
C LEU A 138 -10.55 -7.27 -9.91
N GLY A 139 -10.88 -8.55 -9.83
CA GLY A 139 -10.25 -9.59 -10.64
C GLY A 139 -9.02 -10.24 -10.00
N PHE A 140 -8.69 -9.90 -8.76
CA PHE A 140 -7.67 -10.62 -8.01
C PHE A 140 -8.20 -11.97 -7.55
N ARG A 141 -7.31 -12.93 -7.44
CA ARG A 141 -7.59 -14.25 -6.86
C ARG A 141 -6.55 -14.58 -5.79
N PRO A 142 -6.92 -15.32 -4.74
CA PRO A 142 -5.98 -15.75 -3.71
C PRO A 142 -4.81 -16.50 -4.34
N PHE A 143 -3.59 -16.15 -3.92
CA PHE A 143 -2.37 -16.71 -4.49
C PHE A 143 -1.62 -17.56 -3.49
N GLU A 144 -1.33 -17.01 -2.30
CA GLU A 144 -0.65 -17.74 -1.23
C GLU A 144 -1.14 -17.28 0.14
N VAL A 145 -0.88 -18.09 1.16
CA VAL A 145 -1.06 -17.70 2.56
C VAL A 145 0.31 -17.81 3.23
N GLN A 146 0.73 -16.75 3.88
CA GLN A 146 1.98 -16.70 4.61
C GLN A 146 1.73 -16.83 6.11
N TYR A 147 2.57 -17.59 6.78
CA TYR A 147 2.55 -17.76 8.23
C TYR A 147 3.82 -17.18 8.82
N ILE A 148 3.69 -16.48 9.93
CA ILE A 148 4.82 -15.91 10.65
C ILE A 148 4.98 -16.58 12.00
N LYS A 149 6.22 -16.84 12.38
CA LYS A 149 6.61 -17.27 13.71
C LYS A 149 7.79 -16.44 14.15
N GLU A 150 7.64 -15.73 15.24
CA GLU A 150 8.77 -15.02 15.85
C GLU A 150 9.74 -16.02 16.46
N LEU A 151 11.00 -15.87 16.13
CA LEU A 151 12.08 -16.74 16.67
C LEU A 151 12.81 -16.09 17.85
N ASN A 152 12.49 -14.84 18.12
CA ASN A 152 13.03 -14.13 19.24
C ASN A 152 12.27 -14.53 20.52
N ASP A 153 12.92 -15.31 21.37
CA ASP A 153 12.39 -15.78 22.65
C ASP A 153 12.75 -14.88 23.84
N GLY A 154 13.10 -13.63 23.60
CA GLY A 154 13.45 -12.64 24.63
C GLY A 154 14.89 -12.76 25.12
N ARG A 155 15.77 -13.44 24.40
CA ARG A 155 17.19 -13.55 24.71
C ARG A 155 18.04 -12.58 23.91
#